data_7745ed4e5a0083a12b30e4811a771850
#
_entry.id   7745ed4e5a0083a12b30e4811a771850
#
_cell.length_a   1.000
_cell.length_b   1.000
_cell.length_c   1.000
_cell.angle_alpha   90.00
_cell.angle_beta   90.00
_cell.angle_gamma   90.00
#
_symmetry.space_group_name_H-M   'P 1'
#
loop_
_entity.id
_entity.type
_entity.pdbx_description
1 polymer ?
#
loop_
_entity_poly.entity_id
_entity_poly.type
_entity_poly.pdbx_seq_one_letter_code
_entity_poly.pdbx_strand_id
1 'polypeptide(L)'
;MMLSLRDLDILRLLRWCRMIRSKELCEAFSKDEVMNLSAAQMIRFSDAAKAWLLTPCGNRVLGSSGFALPPAKASTYREPDITRRLRLAQIVTTAYAAGVNMFLTKESELQSQPSLFLPFLHRNRGSNPWGSTRVAALLHTGDLMCAIHWVSPGIGCVALTDELTAFQNHTATIPAKQRAMIFSASSYEEILAELDAGQKDQNTRLQSYREVYDCLKLPLFLLPCNGTGCLQLRIMGVPNYRELLARIILKSHYVPPPADRSMYDALYQGVPFVMAADMDLRRIDAALDAARSDGLSQIALAALPEQVEAVLNRRYRETGKARVFTITDAALRELLGSTAPYTPPDLPFYTSEGSVLDVPPLKAP
;
A
#
# COMPACT_ATOMS: atom_id res chain seq x y z
N MET A 1 5.74 31.95 -12.01
CA MET A 1 5.86 31.06 -10.84
C MET A 1 6.79 29.93 -11.24
N MET A 2 7.72 29.58 -10.38
CA MET A 2 8.60 28.42 -10.54
C MET A 2 7.99 27.27 -9.75
N LEU A 3 7.93 26.10 -10.36
CA LEU A 3 7.38 24.88 -9.78
C LEU A 3 8.52 23.91 -9.45
N SER A 4 8.50 23.35 -8.28
CA SER A 4 9.36 22.23 -7.89
C SER A 4 8.84 20.90 -8.47
N LEU A 5 9.67 19.86 -8.46
CA LEU A 5 9.21 18.52 -8.77
C LEU A 5 8.07 18.08 -7.84
N ARG A 6 8.12 18.51 -6.60
CA ARG A 6 7.12 18.24 -5.57
C ARG A 6 5.76 18.87 -5.92
N ASP A 7 5.74 20.11 -6.44
CA ASP A 7 4.53 20.75 -6.94
C ASP A 7 3.93 19.95 -8.11
N LEU A 8 4.77 19.48 -9.03
CA LEU A 8 4.33 18.66 -10.15
C LEU A 8 3.81 17.29 -9.69
N ASP A 9 4.38 16.72 -8.65
CA ASP A 9 3.89 15.45 -8.09
C ASP A 9 2.49 15.61 -7.49
N ILE A 10 2.16 16.74 -6.86
CA ILE A 10 0.77 17.03 -6.46
C ILE A 10 -0.17 17.02 -7.67
N LEU A 11 0.22 17.70 -8.75
CA LEU A 11 -0.58 17.72 -9.98
C LEU A 11 -0.71 16.31 -10.61
N ARG A 12 0.38 15.54 -10.62
CA ARG A 12 0.40 14.15 -11.12
C ARG A 12 -0.51 13.26 -10.27
N LEU A 13 -0.42 13.33 -8.94
CA LEU A 13 -1.30 12.58 -8.04
C LEU A 13 -2.78 12.88 -8.31
N LEU A 14 -3.13 14.15 -8.46
CA LEU A 14 -4.49 14.56 -8.83
C LEU A 14 -4.90 14.07 -10.23
N ARG A 15 -3.95 13.94 -11.15
CA ARG A 15 -4.19 13.36 -12.47
C ARG A 15 -4.48 11.86 -12.38
N TRP A 16 -3.74 11.11 -11.56
CA TRP A 16 -3.92 9.68 -11.34
C TRP A 16 -5.19 9.36 -10.55
N CYS A 17 -5.39 10.02 -9.41
CA CYS A 17 -6.53 9.76 -8.52
C CYS A 17 -7.83 10.47 -8.95
N ARG A 18 -7.72 11.57 -9.72
CA ARG A 18 -8.74 12.55 -10.10
C ARG A 18 -9.23 13.44 -8.97
N MET A 19 -9.23 12.98 -7.74
CA MET A 19 -9.57 13.75 -6.55
C MET A 19 -8.84 13.19 -5.32
N ILE A 20 -8.40 14.09 -4.44
CA ILE A 20 -7.71 13.74 -3.18
C ILE A 20 -8.21 14.68 -2.10
N ARG A 21 -8.52 14.19 -0.91
CA ARG A 21 -8.93 15.04 0.22
C ARG A 21 -7.74 15.84 0.76
N SER A 22 -8.04 16.93 1.45
CA SER A 22 -7.01 17.76 2.07
C SER A 22 -6.16 16.97 3.07
N LYS A 23 -6.76 16.07 3.83
CA LYS A 23 -6.05 15.24 4.81
C LYS A 23 -4.94 14.44 4.13
N GLU A 24 -5.27 13.66 3.11
CA GLU A 24 -4.33 12.79 2.41
C GLU A 24 -3.24 13.59 1.69
N LEU A 25 -3.57 14.75 1.10
CA LEU A 25 -2.54 15.62 0.50
C LEU A 25 -1.60 16.20 1.57
N CYS A 26 -2.13 16.67 2.70
CA CYS A 26 -1.32 17.26 3.76
C CYS A 26 -0.51 16.23 4.57
N GLU A 27 -0.78 14.95 4.45
CA GLU A 27 0.09 13.88 4.98
C GLU A 27 1.38 13.71 4.15
N ALA A 28 1.33 13.99 2.84
CA ALA A 28 2.46 13.86 1.93
C ALA A 28 3.13 15.20 1.57
N PHE A 29 2.39 16.31 1.63
CA PHE A 29 2.82 17.65 1.21
C PHE A 29 2.46 18.69 2.26
N SER A 30 3.18 19.82 2.27
CA SER A 30 2.83 20.92 3.15
C SER A 30 1.53 21.62 2.70
N LYS A 31 0.83 22.23 3.65
CA LYS A 31 -0.35 23.03 3.35
C LYS A 31 -0.05 24.17 2.40
N ASP A 32 1.14 24.78 2.52
CA ASP A 32 1.56 25.92 1.70
C ASP A 32 1.76 25.52 0.24
N GLU A 33 2.35 24.34 -0.03
CA GLU A 33 2.47 23.80 -1.41
C GLU A 33 1.10 23.67 -2.06
N VAL A 34 0.13 23.08 -1.36
CA VAL A 34 -1.24 22.92 -1.86
C VAL A 34 -1.91 24.27 -2.09
N MET A 35 -1.78 25.21 -1.16
CA MET A 35 -2.39 26.54 -1.28
C MET A 35 -1.75 27.37 -2.39
N ASN A 36 -0.44 27.29 -2.60
CA ASN A 36 0.26 27.96 -3.69
C ASN A 36 -0.23 27.49 -5.06
N LEU A 37 -0.42 26.19 -5.24
CA LEU A 37 -0.99 25.62 -6.49
C LEU A 37 -2.46 26.03 -6.68
N SER A 38 -3.21 26.17 -5.60
CA SER A 38 -4.59 26.67 -5.64
C SER A 38 -4.65 28.14 -6.05
N ALA A 39 -3.80 28.99 -5.44
CA ALA A 39 -3.67 30.39 -5.81
C ALA A 39 -3.25 30.58 -7.28
N ALA A 40 -2.39 29.70 -7.79
CA ALA A 40 -2.00 29.64 -9.20
C ALA A 40 -3.09 29.01 -10.12
N GLN A 41 -4.27 28.70 -9.60
CA GLN A 41 -5.39 28.10 -10.33
C GLN A 41 -5.06 26.76 -11.01
N MET A 42 -4.02 26.06 -10.56
CA MET A 42 -3.64 24.74 -11.09
C MET A 42 -4.46 23.60 -10.49
N ILE A 43 -4.93 23.80 -9.26
CA ILE A 43 -5.85 22.91 -8.55
C ILE A 43 -7.01 23.72 -7.97
N ARG A 44 -8.13 23.04 -7.70
CA ARG A 44 -9.28 23.67 -7.05
C ARG A 44 -9.91 22.71 -6.04
N PHE A 45 -10.45 23.26 -4.97
CA PHE A 45 -11.27 22.51 -4.02
C PHE A 45 -12.70 22.35 -4.56
N SER A 46 -13.27 21.17 -4.41
CA SER A 46 -14.66 20.86 -4.77
C SER A 46 -15.47 20.61 -3.50
N ASP A 47 -16.44 21.45 -3.23
CA ASP A 47 -17.34 21.27 -2.08
C ASP A 47 -18.20 20.04 -2.19
N ALA A 48 -18.60 19.67 -3.40
CA ALA A 48 -19.40 18.47 -3.67
C ALA A 48 -18.63 17.17 -3.37
N ALA A 49 -17.33 17.13 -3.72
CA ALA A 49 -16.47 15.96 -3.47
C ALA A 49 -15.71 16.06 -2.14
N LYS A 50 -15.71 17.25 -1.48
CA LYS A 50 -14.85 17.56 -0.32
C LYS A 50 -13.38 17.21 -0.57
N ALA A 51 -12.89 17.52 -1.78
CA ALA A 51 -11.57 17.10 -2.25
C ALA A 51 -10.98 18.09 -3.26
N TRP A 52 -9.67 18.05 -3.41
CA TRP A 52 -8.91 18.78 -4.42
C TRP A 52 -9.02 18.07 -5.78
N LEU A 53 -9.08 18.86 -6.82
CA LEU A 53 -9.20 18.45 -8.23
C LEU A 53 -8.19 19.20 -9.07
N LEU A 54 -7.69 18.56 -10.12
CA LEU A 54 -6.85 19.20 -11.11
C LEU A 54 -7.72 20.09 -12.03
N THR A 55 -7.23 21.30 -12.33
CA THR A 55 -7.89 22.22 -13.26
C THR A 55 -7.39 22.02 -14.69
N PRO A 56 -8.04 22.64 -15.69
CA PRO A 56 -7.49 22.70 -17.05
C PRO A 56 -6.10 23.35 -17.12
N CYS A 57 -5.83 24.34 -16.26
CA CYS A 57 -4.50 24.97 -16.15
C CYS A 57 -3.44 23.97 -15.68
N GLY A 58 -3.68 23.28 -14.56
CA GLY A 58 -2.77 22.23 -14.08
C GLY A 58 -2.57 21.07 -15.06
N ASN A 59 -3.62 20.69 -15.81
CA ASN A 59 -3.50 19.71 -16.90
C ASN A 59 -2.58 20.16 -18.04
N ARG A 60 -2.60 21.45 -18.41
CA ARG A 60 -1.69 21.99 -19.44
C ARG A 60 -0.24 21.97 -18.95
N VAL A 61 0.01 22.42 -17.72
CA VAL A 61 1.34 22.36 -17.09
C VAL A 61 1.90 20.94 -17.12
N LEU A 62 1.12 19.95 -16.72
CA LEU A 62 1.54 18.54 -16.80
C LEU A 62 1.79 18.09 -18.24
N GLY A 63 0.96 18.51 -19.21
CA GLY A 63 1.15 18.15 -20.60
C GLY A 63 2.46 18.68 -21.20
N SER A 64 2.93 19.82 -20.70
CA SER A 64 4.19 20.45 -21.14
C SER A 64 5.42 19.95 -20.37
N SER A 65 5.24 19.26 -19.25
CA SER A 65 6.35 18.86 -18.37
C SER A 65 7.14 17.62 -18.85
N GLY A 66 6.74 17.01 -19.97
CA GLY A 66 7.40 15.82 -20.53
C GLY A 66 7.11 14.51 -19.81
N PHE A 67 6.28 14.51 -18.76
CA PHE A 67 5.88 13.28 -18.08
C PHE A 67 4.90 12.44 -18.92
N ALA A 68 5.07 11.12 -18.89
CA ALA A 68 4.04 10.21 -19.37
C ALA A 68 2.79 10.36 -18.49
N LEU A 69 1.63 10.58 -19.12
CA LEU A 69 0.38 10.82 -18.41
C LEU A 69 -0.70 9.84 -18.85
N PRO A 70 -1.58 9.38 -17.93
CA PRO A 70 -2.73 8.59 -18.31
C PRO A 70 -3.74 9.45 -19.10
N PRO A 71 -4.62 8.83 -19.90
CA PRO A 71 -5.65 9.56 -20.65
C PRO A 71 -6.48 10.47 -19.75
N ALA A 72 -6.76 11.68 -20.21
CA ALA A 72 -7.70 12.57 -19.53
C ALA A 72 -9.10 11.97 -19.61
N LYS A 73 -9.71 11.72 -18.46
CA LYS A 73 -11.12 11.29 -18.39
C LYS A 73 -11.92 12.31 -17.60
N ALA A 74 -13.12 12.59 -18.04
CA ALA A 74 -14.04 13.47 -17.33
C ALA A 74 -14.31 12.94 -15.91
N SER A 75 -14.35 13.84 -14.94
CA SER A 75 -14.75 13.49 -13.56
C SER A 75 -16.27 13.27 -13.54
N THR A 76 -16.68 12.11 -13.05
CA THR A 76 -18.09 11.86 -12.72
C THR A 76 -18.31 12.20 -11.25
N TYR A 77 -19.36 12.94 -10.94
CA TYR A 77 -19.71 13.36 -9.58
C TYR A 77 -20.78 12.47 -8.95
N ARG A 78 -20.90 11.22 -9.39
CA ARG A 78 -21.80 10.26 -8.74
C ARG A 78 -21.16 9.79 -7.41
N GLU A 79 -21.93 9.78 -6.35
CA GLU A 79 -21.42 9.46 -4.99
C GLU A 79 -20.64 8.15 -4.90
N PRO A 80 -21.08 7.02 -5.49
CA PRO A 80 -20.27 5.79 -5.46
C PRO A 80 -18.91 5.94 -6.16
N ASP A 81 -18.84 6.75 -7.22
CA ASP A 81 -17.59 7.02 -7.93
C ASP A 81 -16.66 7.91 -7.11
N ILE A 82 -17.20 8.91 -6.43
CA ILE A 82 -16.46 9.79 -5.53
C ILE A 82 -15.84 8.95 -4.41
N THR A 83 -16.64 8.14 -3.71
CA THR A 83 -16.17 7.29 -2.62
C THR A 83 -15.05 6.35 -3.06
N ARG A 84 -15.23 5.68 -4.21
CA ARG A 84 -14.21 4.80 -4.77
C ARG A 84 -12.90 5.53 -5.11
N ARG A 85 -12.99 6.76 -5.64
CA ARG A 85 -11.82 7.59 -5.96
C ARG A 85 -11.09 8.05 -4.72
N LEU A 86 -11.82 8.44 -3.69
CA LEU A 86 -11.24 8.86 -2.42
C LEU A 86 -10.53 7.71 -1.70
N ARG A 87 -11.11 6.52 -1.73
CA ARG A 87 -10.46 5.29 -1.20
C ARG A 87 -9.18 4.97 -1.97
N LEU A 88 -9.24 5.05 -3.30
CA LEU A 88 -8.04 4.86 -4.12
C LEU A 88 -6.97 5.91 -3.81
N ALA A 89 -7.36 7.17 -3.62
CA ALA A 89 -6.45 8.25 -3.28
C ALA A 89 -5.69 7.98 -1.97
N GLN A 90 -6.34 7.37 -0.97
CA GLN A 90 -5.67 6.98 0.27
C GLN A 90 -4.57 5.93 0.03
N ILE A 91 -4.86 4.88 -0.75
CA ILE A 91 -3.84 3.88 -1.12
C ILE A 91 -2.67 4.55 -1.84
N VAL A 92 -2.99 5.41 -2.79
CA VAL A 92 -2.01 6.08 -3.64
C VAL A 92 -1.12 7.05 -2.85
N THR A 93 -1.68 7.88 -1.97
CA THR A 93 -0.89 8.81 -1.15
C THR A 93 -0.05 8.09 -0.11
N THR A 94 -0.54 6.99 0.47
CA THR A 94 0.24 6.13 1.36
C THR A 94 1.42 5.49 0.62
N ALA A 95 1.20 4.99 -0.60
CA ALA A 95 2.25 4.42 -1.43
C ALA A 95 3.28 5.50 -1.86
N TYR A 96 2.82 6.70 -2.22
CA TYR A 96 3.72 7.81 -2.55
C TYR A 96 4.59 8.20 -1.35
N ALA A 97 4.00 8.36 -0.17
CA ALA A 97 4.75 8.65 1.06
C ALA A 97 5.75 7.53 1.44
N ALA A 98 5.50 6.30 1.00
CA ALA A 98 6.41 5.17 1.15
C ALA A 98 7.56 5.17 0.10
N GLY A 99 7.57 6.06 -0.87
CA GLY A 99 8.55 6.10 -1.95
C GLY A 99 8.29 5.07 -3.05
N VAL A 100 7.07 4.54 -3.13
CA VAL A 100 6.66 3.62 -4.19
C VAL A 100 6.44 4.41 -5.48
N ASN A 101 7.04 3.98 -6.59
CA ASN A 101 6.81 4.58 -7.90
C ASN A 101 5.39 4.25 -8.39
N MET A 102 4.52 5.25 -8.36
CA MET A 102 3.10 5.10 -8.70
C MET A 102 2.70 5.77 -10.02
N PHE A 103 3.62 6.44 -10.68
CA PHE A 103 3.33 7.18 -11.90
C PHE A 103 3.46 6.32 -13.17
N LEU A 104 3.04 5.07 -13.06
CA LEU A 104 3.06 4.13 -14.17
C LEU A 104 1.88 4.34 -15.11
N THR A 105 2.13 4.34 -16.39
CA THR A 105 1.10 4.47 -17.43
C THR A 105 0.74 3.14 -18.07
N LYS A 106 1.58 2.11 -17.92
CA LYS A 106 1.38 0.76 -18.45
C LYS A 106 1.69 -0.28 -17.39
N GLU A 107 0.97 -1.39 -17.42
CA GLU A 107 1.21 -2.54 -16.54
C GLU A 107 2.60 -3.15 -16.73
N SER A 108 3.13 -3.12 -17.96
CA SER A 108 4.48 -3.60 -18.28
C SER A 108 5.61 -2.79 -17.61
N GLU A 109 5.29 -1.63 -17.04
CA GLU A 109 6.24 -0.81 -16.28
C GLU A 109 6.38 -1.27 -14.82
N LEU A 110 5.54 -2.22 -14.34
CA LEU A 110 5.71 -2.86 -13.04
C LEU A 110 7.02 -3.65 -13.02
N GLN A 111 7.97 -3.20 -12.20
CA GLN A 111 9.32 -3.76 -12.09
C GLN A 111 9.60 -4.18 -10.65
N SER A 112 10.75 -4.82 -10.43
CA SER A 112 11.19 -5.30 -9.12
C SER A 112 11.39 -4.20 -8.06
N GLN A 113 11.57 -2.96 -8.46
CA GLN A 113 11.55 -1.83 -7.52
C GLN A 113 10.12 -1.54 -7.06
N PRO A 114 9.89 -1.08 -5.82
CA PRO A 114 8.54 -0.79 -5.35
C PRO A 114 7.79 0.11 -6.33
N SER A 115 6.77 -0.45 -6.98
CA SER A 115 5.98 0.22 -8.01
C SER A 115 4.50 -0.13 -7.90
N LEU A 116 3.64 0.85 -8.20
CA LEU A 116 2.19 0.74 -8.11
C LEU A 116 1.51 1.09 -9.43
N PHE A 117 0.69 0.20 -9.94
CA PHE A 117 -0.10 0.41 -11.15
C PHE A 117 -1.60 0.47 -10.82
N LEU A 118 -2.33 1.36 -11.50
CA LEU A 118 -3.76 1.57 -11.28
C LEU A 118 -4.60 1.04 -12.46
N PRO A 119 -5.14 -0.18 -12.38
CA PRO A 119 -5.87 -0.82 -13.49
C PRO A 119 -7.05 0.01 -14.03
N PHE A 120 -7.70 0.81 -13.18
CA PHE A 120 -8.85 1.61 -13.59
C PHE A 120 -8.52 2.69 -14.64
N LEU A 121 -7.26 3.13 -14.75
CA LEU A 121 -6.84 4.12 -15.75
C LEU A 121 -7.03 3.59 -17.17
N HIS A 122 -6.96 2.28 -17.35
CA HIS A 122 -7.02 1.58 -18.63
C HIS A 122 -8.41 0.99 -18.95
N ARG A 123 -9.41 1.19 -18.06
CA ARG A 123 -10.79 0.73 -18.32
C ARG A 123 -11.42 1.57 -19.43
N ASN A 124 -11.46 1.05 -20.65
CA ASN A 124 -12.23 1.61 -21.76
C ASN A 124 -13.58 0.89 -21.87
N ARG A 125 -14.62 1.59 -22.40
CA ARG A 125 -15.88 0.93 -22.76
C ARG A 125 -15.60 -0.16 -23.78
N GLY A 126 -15.94 -1.41 -23.46
CA GLY A 126 -15.83 -2.56 -24.37
C GLY A 126 -14.53 -3.36 -24.30
N SER A 127 -13.45 -2.85 -23.72
CA SER A 127 -12.23 -3.63 -23.45
C SER A 127 -11.71 -3.31 -22.06
N ASN A 128 -12.01 -4.16 -21.12
CA ASN A 128 -11.40 -4.08 -19.80
C ASN A 128 -10.56 -5.34 -19.60
N PRO A 129 -9.23 -5.27 -19.73
CA PRO A 129 -8.38 -6.44 -19.55
C PRO A 129 -8.52 -7.03 -18.14
N TRP A 130 -8.92 -6.22 -17.15
CA TRP A 130 -9.17 -6.63 -15.77
C TRP A 130 -10.63 -7.00 -15.51
N GLY A 131 -11.48 -7.11 -16.53
CA GLY A 131 -12.90 -7.47 -16.42
C GLY A 131 -13.66 -6.58 -15.45
N SER A 132 -14.50 -7.17 -14.63
CA SER A 132 -15.28 -6.49 -13.58
C SER A 132 -14.51 -6.39 -12.24
N THR A 133 -13.22 -6.72 -12.22
CA THR A 133 -12.44 -6.79 -10.98
C THR A 133 -12.46 -5.47 -10.20
N ARG A 134 -12.47 -5.59 -8.87
CA ARG A 134 -12.44 -4.48 -7.92
C ARG A 134 -11.05 -4.18 -7.41
N VAL A 135 -10.02 -4.76 -8.03
CA VAL A 135 -8.61 -4.46 -7.73
C VAL A 135 -8.42 -2.95 -7.80
N ALA A 136 -8.04 -2.34 -6.69
CA ALA A 136 -7.79 -0.91 -6.60
C ALA A 136 -6.45 -0.56 -7.23
N ALA A 137 -5.43 -1.34 -6.94
CA ALA A 137 -4.07 -1.17 -7.43
C ALA A 137 -3.32 -2.52 -7.50
N LEU A 138 -2.29 -2.58 -8.31
CA LEU A 138 -1.28 -3.64 -8.33
C LEU A 138 0.01 -3.08 -7.75
N LEU A 139 0.57 -3.74 -6.76
CA LEU A 139 1.85 -3.40 -6.16
C LEU A 139 2.86 -4.48 -6.48
N HIS A 140 3.99 -4.08 -7.07
CA HIS A 140 5.16 -4.94 -7.17
C HIS A 140 6.25 -4.42 -6.24
N THR A 141 6.72 -5.24 -5.32
CA THR A 141 7.73 -4.85 -4.33
C THR A 141 8.63 -6.04 -4.00
N GLY A 142 9.92 -5.90 -4.19
CA GLY A 142 10.88 -6.98 -4.03
C GLY A 142 10.49 -8.19 -4.88
N ASP A 143 10.21 -9.32 -4.23
CA ASP A 143 9.80 -10.57 -4.88
C ASP A 143 8.26 -10.78 -4.89
N LEU A 144 7.49 -9.78 -4.42
CA LEU A 144 6.05 -9.87 -4.23
C LEU A 144 5.29 -9.12 -5.32
N MET A 145 4.28 -9.78 -5.90
CA MET A 145 3.26 -9.14 -6.74
C MET A 145 1.93 -9.18 -6.00
N CYS A 146 1.40 -8.01 -5.65
CA CYS A 146 0.22 -7.91 -4.81
C CYS A 146 -0.96 -7.25 -5.53
N ALA A 147 -2.16 -7.79 -5.33
CA ALA A 147 -3.41 -7.11 -5.64
C ALA A 147 -3.93 -6.39 -4.39
N ILE A 148 -4.12 -5.09 -4.48
CA ILE A 148 -4.67 -4.28 -3.38
C ILE A 148 -6.17 -4.14 -3.57
N HIS A 149 -6.93 -4.54 -2.54
CA HIS A 149 -8.38 -4.37 -2.47
C HIS A 149 -8.71 -3.42 -1.32
N TRP A 150 -9.55 -2.42 -1.60
CA TRP A 150 -10.18 -1.68 -0.52
C TRP A 150 -11.30 -2.51 0.06
N VAL A 151 -11.17 -2.86 1.33
CA VAL A 151 -12.20 -3.63 2.03
C VAL A 151 -13.44 -2.76 2.22
N SER A 152 -14.59 -3.26 1.81
CA SER A 152 -15.86 -2.56 1.98
C SER A 152 -17.00 -3.56 2.11
N PRO A 153 -18.07 -3.21 2.88
CA PRO A 153 -19.23 -4.07 3.01
C PRO A 153 -19.81 -4.49 1.66
N GLY A 154 -20.28 -5.73 1.53
CA GLY A 154 -21.05 -6.18 0.38
C GLY A 154 -20.26 -6.73 -0.80
N ILE A 155 -18.96 -7.09 -0.64
CA ILE A 155 -18.27 -7.89 -1.66
C ILE A 155 -18.57 -9.37 -1.42
N GLY A 156 -19.27 -10.00 -2.35
CA GLY A 156 -19.55 -11.44 -2.27
C GLY A 156 -18.29 -12.29 -2.48
N CYS A 157 -18.27 -13.44 -1.83
CA CYS A 157 -17.14 -14.37 -1.85
C CYS A 157 -16.82 -14.92 -3.25
N VAL A 158 -17.83 -15.18 -4.08
CA VAL A 158 -17.66 -15.61 -5.47
C VAL A 158 -16.91 -14.56 -6.28
N ALA A 159 -17.29 -13.28 -6.12
CA ALA A 159 -16.63 -12.18 -6.81
C ALA A 159 -15.15 -12.07 -6.43
N LEU A 160 -14.78 -12.36 -5.18
CA LEU A 160 -13.39 -12.33 -4.73
C LEU A 160 -12.57 -13.47 -5.37
N THR A 161 -13.14 -14.66 -5.51
CA THR A 161 -12.48 -15.78 -6.18
C THR A 161 -12.22 -15.48 -7.66
N ASP A 162 -13.21 -14.89 -8.35
CA ASP A 162 -13.07 -14.47 -9.75
C ASP A 162 -11.98 -13.42 -9.92
N GLU A 163 -11.93 -12.45 -9.00
CA GLU A 163 -10.90 -11.41 -8.99
C GLU A 163 -9.49 -11.96 -8.78
N LEU A 164 -9.34 -12.96 -7.93
CA LEU A 164 -8.05 -13.60 -7.70
C LEU A 164 -7.59 -14.40 -8.91
N THR A 165 -8.50 -15.13 -9.53
CA THR A 165 -8.21 -15.85 -10.76
C THR A 165 -7.77 -14.88 -11.86
N ALA A 166 -8.48 -13.77 -12.01
CA ALA A 166 -8.12 -12.71 -12.95
C ALA A 166 -6.74 -12.12 -12.61
N PHE A 167 -6.47 -11.82 -11.34
CA PHE A 167 -5.18 -11.32 -10.89
C PHE A 167 -4.04 -12.27 -11.21
N GLN A 168 -4.18 -13.56 -10.89
CA GLN A 168 -3.17 -14.58 -11.17
C GLN A 168 -2.89 -14.71 -12.68
N ASN A 169 -3.94 -14.71 -13.49
CA ASN A 169 -3.81 -14.85 -14.94
C ASN A 169 -3.16 -13.60 -15.58
N HIS A 170 -3.59 -12.40 -15.21
CA HIS A 170 -3.06 -11.16 -15.79
C HIS A 170 -1.63 -10.86 -15.34
N THR A 171 -1.24 -11.26 -14.14
CA THR A 171 0.12 -11.04 -13.64
C THR A 171 1.06 -12.23 -13.90
N ALA A 172 0.61 -13.28 -14.60
CA ALA A 172 1.40 -14.48 -14.84
C ALA A 172 2.74 -14.21 -15.53
N THR A 173 2.78 -13.21 -16.41
CA THR A 173 3.98 -12.81 -17.16
C THR A 173 4.90 -11.85 -16.40
N ILE A 174 4.45 -11.29 -15.28
CA ILE A 174 5.27 -10.40 -14.45
C ILE A 174 6.18 -11.24 -13.56
N PRO A 175 7.51 -11.08 -13.63
CA PRO A 175 8.43 -11.81 -12.77
C PRO A 175 8.18 -11.48 -11.30
N ALA A 176 7.70 -12.46 -10.54
CA ALA A 176 7.55 -12.36 -9.10
C ALA A 176 7.64 -13.76 -8.48
N LYS A 177 8.37 -13.92 -7.38
CA LYS A 177 8.46 -15.20 -6.68
C LYS A 177 7.15 -15.59 -6.02
N GLN A 178 6.40 -14.59 -5.54
CA GLN A 178 5.17 -14.82 -4.82
C GLN A 178 4.09 -13.81 -5.22
N ARG A 179 2.86 -14.29 -5.31
CA ARG A 179 1.67 -13.45 -5.47
C ARG A 179 0.92 -13.41 -4.15
N ALA A 180 0.40 -12.23 -3.80
CA ALA A 180 -0.29 -11.99 -2.54
C ALA A 180 -1.49 -11.05 -2.72
N MET A 181 -2.34 -11.01 -1.73
CA MET A 181 -3.40 -10.00 -1.61
C MET A 181 -3.05 -9.02 -0.50
N ILE A 182 -3.50 -7.78 -0.69
CA ILE A 182 -3.49 -6.75 0.34
C ILE A 182 -4.93 -6.29 0.54
N PHE A 183 -5.44 -6.40 1.77
CA PHE A 183 -6.67 -5.74 2.18
C PHE A 183 -6.33 -4.41 2.84
N SER A 184 -6.93 -3.33 2.33
CA SER A 184 -6.66 -1.97 2.75
C SER A 184 -7.93 -1.24 3.16
N ALA A 185 -7.80 -0.41 4.19
CA ALA A 185 -8.80 0.56 4.65
C ALA A 185 -8.07 1.72 5.34
N SER A 186 -8.79 2.63 6.00
CA SER A 186 -8.14 3.75 6.71
C SER A 186 -7.38 3.29 7.96
N SER A 187 -7.79 2.18 8.60
CA SER A 187 -7.14 1.62 9.79
C SER A 187 -7.21 0.09 9.84
N TYR A 188 -6.46 -0.53 10.74
CA TYR A 188 -6.53 -1.97 10.98
C TYR A 188 -7.88 -2.40 11.54
N GLU A 189 -8.50 -1.58 12.40
CA GLU A 189 -9.82 -1.85 12.97
C GLU A 189 -10.89 -1.96 11.88
N GLU A 190 -10.88 -1.05 10.90
CA GLU A 190 -11.79 -1.12 9.75
C GLU A 190 -11.55 -2.40 8.93
N ILE A 191 -10.29 -2.76 8.67
CA ILE A 191 -9.96 -3.98 7.93
C ILE A 191 -10.49 -5.22 8.66
N LEU A 192 -10.22 -5.31 9.96
CA LEU A 192 -10.62 -6.47 10.77
C LEU A 192 -12.13 -6.56 10.93
N ALA A 193 -12.81 -5.43 11.15
CA ALA A 193 -14.26 -5.40 11.24
C ALA A 193 -14.92 -5.95 9.98
N GLU A 194 -14.42 -5.59 8.80
CA GLU A 194 -14.93 -6.11 7.52
C GLU A 194 -14.54 -7.57 7.27
N LEU A 195 -13.34 -7.99 7.67
CA LEU A 195 -12.91 -9.39 7.55
C LEU A 195 -13.76 -10.34 8.38
N ASP A 196 -14.14 -9.90 9.58
CA ASP A 196 -14.92 -10.72 10.52
C ASP A 196 -16.44 -10.55 10.33
N ALA A 197 -16.89 -9.52 9.57
CA ALA A 197 -18.29 -9.30 9.25
C ALA A 197 -18.81 -10.41 8.33
N GLY A 198 -19.77 -11.19 8.84
CA GLY A 198 -20.48 -12.17 8.00
C GLY A 198 -21.33 -11.48 6.95
N GLN A 199 -21.18 -11.86 5.69
CA GLN A 199 -22.02 -11.38 4.60
C GLN A 199 -23.12 -12.37 4.28
N LYS A 200 -24.35 -11.86 4.16
CA LYS A 200 -25.46 -12.66 3.64
C LYS A 200 -25.29 -12.78 2.13
N ASP A 201 -24.92 -13.97 1.66
CA ASP A 201 -25.09 -14.30 0.26
C ASP A 201 -26.58 -14.55 -0.02
N GLN A 202 -27.03 -14.30 -1.26
CA GLN A 202 -28.43 -14.47 -1.67
C GLN A 202 -28.95 -15.90 -1.44
N ASN A 203 -28.09 -16.87 -1.17
CA ASN A 203 -28.38 -18.28 -0.97
C ASN A 203 -28.17 -18.82 0.45
N THR A 204 -28.39 -18.01 1.51
CA THR A 204 -28.62 -18.49 2.88
C THR A 204 -27.42 -18.81 3.76
N ARG A 205 -26.17 -18.83 3.31
CA ARG A 205 -25.03 -19.01 4.20
C ARG A 205 -24.29 -17.70 4.44
N LEU A 206 -24.12 -17.33 5.72
CA LEU A 206 -23.18 -16.28 6.12
C LEU A 206 -21.75 -16.76 5.82
N GLN A 207 -21.08 -16.11 4.89
CA GLN A 207 -19.65 -16.31 4.66
C GLN A 207 -18.92 -15.04 5.06
N SER A 208 -17.88 -15.17 5.87
CA SER A 208 -16.95 -14.07 6.15
C SER A 208 -15.87 -13.99 5.09
N TYR A 209 -15.28 -12.82 4.90
CA TYR A 209 -14.07 -12.71 4.07
C TYR A 209 -12.96 -13.66 4.52
N ARG A 210 -12.90 -13.95 5.82
CA ARG A 210 -11.96 -14.92 6.37
C ARG A 210 -12.16 -16.32 5.80
N GLU A 211 -13.40 -16.81 5.73
CA GLU A 211 -13.69 -18.14 5.16
C GLU A 211 -13.28 -18.24 3.69
N VAL A 212 -13.56 -17.18 2.90
CA VAL A 212 -13.13 -17.14 1.50
C VAL A 212 -11.62 -17.11 1.40
N TYR A 213 -11.01 -16.31 2.24
CA TYR A 213 -9.57 -16.15 2.27
C TYR A 213 -8.85 -17.45 2.64
N ASP A 214 -9.37 -18.21 3.57
CA ASP A 214 -8.82 -19.51 3.98
C ASP A 214 -8.81 -20.51 2.82
N CYS A 215 -9.74 -20.35 1.86
CA CYS A 215 -9.77 -21.16 0.62
C CYS A 215 -8.72 -20.74 -0.41
N LEU A 216 -8.18 -19.53 -0.37
CA LEU A 216 -7.41 -18.94 -1.47
C LEU A 216 -5.91 -19.23 -1.48
N LYS A 217 -5.35 -19.94 -0.58
CA LYS A 217 -3.91 -20.35 -0.52
C LYS A 217 -2.86 -19.27 -0.88
N LEU A 218 -3.24 -17.99 -0.89
CA LEU A 218 -2.35 -16.86 -1.12
C LEU A 218 -2.06 -16.13 0.21
N PRO A 219 -0.87 -15.56 0.40
CA PRO A 219 -0.62 -14.64 1.51
C PRO A 219 -1.60 -13.48 1.50
N LEU A 220 -2.02 -13.05 2.67
CA LEU A 220 -2.84 -11.86 2.87
C LEU A 220 -2.16 -10.89 3.81
N PHE A 221 -1.89 -9.72 3.32
CA PHE A 221 -1.37 -8.62 4.11
C PHE A 221 -2.50 -7.64 4.44
N LEU A 222 -2.50 -7.11 5.65
CA LEU A 222 -3.38 -6.01 6.04
C LEU A 222 -2.59 -4.71 5.95
N LEU A 223 -3.13 -3.71 5.25
CA LEU A 223 -2.46 -2.43 5.01
C LEU A 223 -3.38 -1.26 5.34
N PRO A 224 -3.18 -0.55 6.45
CA PRO A 224 -3.90 0.68 6.73
C PRO A 224 -3.37 1.82 5.86
N CYS A 225 -4.24 2.74 5.45
CA CYS A 225 -3.84 3.94 4.71
C CYS A 225 -3.50 5.09 5.67
N ASN A 226 -2.36 4.96 6.37
CA ASN A 226 -1.85 5.92 7.34
C ASN A 226 -0.31 5.85 7.44
N GLY A 227 0.30 6.50 8.43
CA GLY A 227 1.75 6.48 8.65
C GLY A 227 2.32 5.08 8.88
N THR A 228 1.59 4.20 9.57
CA THR A 228 2.01 2.80 9.77
C THR A 228 2.00 2.02 8.46
N GLY A 229 0.97 2.20 7.61
CA GLY A 229 0.94 1.60 6.29
C GLY A 229 2.06 2.09 5.38
N CYS A 230 2.43 3.37 5.49
CA CYS A 230 3.61 3.91 4.82
C CYS A 230 4.89 3.18 5.24
N LEU A 231 5.15 3.04 6.54
CA LEU A 231 6.31 2.30 7.07
C LEU A 231 6.28 0.82 6.66
N GLN A 232 5.12 0.19 6.73
CA GLN A 232 4.92 -1.20 6.30
C GLN A 232 5.31 -1.39 4.84
N LEU A 233 4.85 -0.54 3.93
CA LEU A 233 5.22 -0.60 2.50
C LEU A 233 6.73 -0.41 2.29
N ARG A 234 7.37 0.49 3.03
CA ARG A 234 8.81 0.70 2.98
C ARG A 234 9.58 -0.52 3.45
N ILE A 235 9.15 -1.15 4.53
CA ILE A 235 9.73 -2.41 5.02
C ILE A 235 9.60 -3.49 3.96
N MET A 236 8.41 -3.68 3.40
CA MET A 236 8.16 -4.67 2.35
C MET A 236 8.96 -4.42 1.06
N GLY A 237 9.38 -3.17 0.83
CA GLY A 237 10.25 -2.79 -0.28
C GLY A 237 11.70 -3.26 -0.14
N VAL A 238 12.14 -3.61 1.06
CA VAL A 238 13.51 -4.11 1.30
C VAL A 238 13.57 -5.61 1.01
N PRO A 239 14.47 -6.07 0.13
CA PRO A 239 14.64 -7.50 -0.11
C PRO A 239 14.96 -8.25 1.19
N ASN A 240 14.32 -9.39 1.41
CA ASN A 240 14.52 -10.24 2.59
C ASN A 240 14.31 -9.50 3.94
N TYR A 241 13.45 -8.48 3.96
CA TYR A 241 13.22 -7.62 5.15
C TYR A 241 12.92 -8.40 6.43
N ARG A 242 12.23 -9.54 6.34
CA ARG A 242 11.88 -10.35 7.50
C ARG A 242 13.12 -10.87 8.22
N GLU A 243 14.02 -11.49 7.46
CA GLU A 243 15.29 -11.99 7.99
C GLU A 243 16.19 -10.85 8.50
N LEU A 244 16.30 -9.77 7.72
CA LEU A 244 17.10 -8.61 8.10
C LEU A 244 16.62 -7.98 9.41
N LEU A 245 15.30 -7.73 9.54
CA LEU A 245 14.75 -7.21 10.80
C LEU A 245 14.92 -8.19 11.96
N ALA A 246 14.72 -9.49 11.74
CA ALA A 246 14.96 -10.48 12.78
C ALA A 246 16.42 -10.42 13.27
N ARG A 247 17.40 -10.32 12.38
CA ARG A 247 18.82 -10.15 12.72
C ARG A 247 19.09 -8.85 13.49
N ILE A 248 18.53 -7.72 13.03
CA ILE A 248 18.66 -6.41 13.69
C ILE A 248 18.09 -6.44 15.11
N ILE A 249 16.91 -7.04 15.28
CA ILE A 249 16.23 -7.08 16.60
C ILE A 249 16.87 -8.06 17.55
N LEU A 250 17.19 -9.26 17.09
CA LEU A 250 17.69 -10.33 17.94
C LEU A 250 19.21 -10.28 18.16
N LYS A 251 19.96 -9.62 17.28
CA LYS A 251 21.41 -9.45 17.36
C LYS A 251 22.14 -10.78 17.66
N SER A 252 22.85 -10.84 18.76
CA SER A 252 23.57 -12.05 19.20
C SER A 252 22.67 -13.24 19.55
N HIS A 253 21.37 -13.01 19.74
CA HIS A 253 20.38 -14.07 20.02
C HIS A 253 19.71 -14.60 18.76
N TYR A 254 20.07 -14.10 17.58
CA TYR A 254 19.54 -14.60 16.32
C TYR A 254 20.04 -16.02 16.05
N VAL A 255 19.11 -16.94 15.89
CA VAL A 255 19.38 -18.30 15.43
C VAL A 255 18.53 -18.53 14.18
N PRO A 256 19.11 -18.97 13.04
CA PRO A 256 18.34 -19.22 11.83
C PRO A 256 17.26 -20.28 12.10
N PRO A 257 16.10 -20.18 11.43
CA PRO A 257 15.05 -21.18 11.58
C PRO A 257 15.44 -22.49 10.91
N PRO A 258 14.84 -23.63 11.31
CA PRO A 258 14.99 -24.90 10.60
C PRO A 258 14.52 -24.77 9.14
N ALA A 259 15.19 -25.45 8.22
CA ALA A 259 14.91 -25.34 6.78
C ALA A 259 13.48 -25.79 6.40
N ASP A 260 12.87 -26.68 7.17
CA ASP A 260 11.51 -27.16 7.01
C ASP A 260 10.43 -26.27 7.64
N ARG A 261 10.83 -25.17 8.27
CA ARG A 261 9.97 -24.22 8.99
C ARG A 261 10.01 -22.81 8.35
N SER A 262 9.70 -22.71 7.08
CA SER A 262 9.74 -21.45 6.29
C SER A 262 8.81 -20.33 6.82
N MET A 263 7.85 -20.65 7.71
CA MET A 263 7.00 -19.66 8.38
C MET A 263 7.71 -18.93 9.52
N TYR A 264 8.84 -19.42 10.02
CA TYR A 264 9.65 -18.74 11.04
C TYR A 264 10.72 -17.87 10.37
N ASP A 265 11.09 -16.77 11.00
CA ASP A 265 12.19 -15.89 10.55
C ASP A 265 13.47 -16.11 11.38
N ALA A 266 13.32 -16.62 12.59
CA ALA A 266 14.39 -16.98 13.50
C ALA A 266 13.89 -17.92 14.61
N LEU A 267 14.81 -18.38 15.45
CA LEU A 267 14.51 -18.86 16.80
C LEU A 267 15.05 -17.85 17.81
N TYR A 268 14.24 -17.52 18.81
CA TYR A 268 14.61 -16.69 19.95
C TYR A 268 14.50 -17.48 21.25
N GLN A 269 15.64 -17.81 21.86
CA GLN A 269 15.68 -18.65 23.07
C GLN A 269 14.93 -19.99 22.89
N GLY A 270 15.06 -20.62 21.74
CA GLY A 270 14.37 -21.86 21.40
C GLY A 270 12.89 -21.71 21.00
N VAL A 271 12.33 -20.50 21.04
CA VAL A 271 10.94 -20.21 20.63
C VAL A 271 10.92 -19.68 19.19
N PRO A 272 10.00 -20.13 18.32
CA PRO A 272 9.84 -19.60 16.99
C PRO A 272 9.60 -18.09 17.01
N PHE A 273 10.36 -17.35 16.20
CA PHE A 273 10.23 -15.93 16.04
C PHE A 273 9.70 -15.60 14.64
N VAL A 274 8.65 -14.77 14.58
CA VAL A 274 7.99 -14.35 13.35
C VAL A 274 7.96 -12.84 13.25
N MET A 275 8.50 -12.30 12.17
CA MET A 275 8.41 -10.90 11.82
C MET A 275 7.02 -10.61 11.25
N ALA A 276 6.20 -9.88 11.97
CA ALA A 276 4.82 -9.59 11.64
C ALA A 276 4.60 -8.17 11.07
N ALA A 277 5.68 -7.47 10.69
CA ALA A 277 5.61 -6.09 10.20
C ALA A 277 4.81 -5.94 8.87
N ASP A 278 4.64 -7.01 8.12
CA ASP A 278 3.81 -7.07 6.92
C ASP A 278 2.35 -7.41 7.18
N MET A 279 2.00 -7.81 8.42
CA MET A 279 0.66 -8.23 8.82
C MET A 279 0.11 -9.41 8.01
N ASP A 280 0.96 -10.38 7.68
CA ASP A 280 0.55 -11.68 7.13
C ASP A 280 -0.03 -12.57 8.25
N LEU A 281 -1.31 -12.36 8.57
CA LEU A 281 -1.99 -13.12 9.62
C LEU A 281 -1.97 -14.63 9.37
N ARG A 282 -2.04 -15.04 8.11
CA ARG A 282 -2.05 -16.45 7.74
C ARG A 282 -0.72 -17.13 8.05
N ARG A 283 0.39 -16.44 7.78
CA ARG A 283 1.72 -16.92 8.14
C ARG A 283 1.91 -17.01 9.65
N ILE A 284 1.37 -16.04 10.41
CA ILE A 284 1.39 -16.06 11.86
C ILE A 284 0.59 -17.26 12.39
N ASP A 285 -0.61 -17.49 11.88
CA ASP A 285 -1.45 -18.63 12.28
C ASP A 285 -0.78 -19.97 11.92
N ALA A 286 -0.16 -20.07 10.73
CA ALA A 286 0.61 -21.26 10.33
C ALA A 286 1.84 -21.50 11.21
N ALA A 287 2.51 -20.44 11.64
CA ALA A 287 3.63 -20.52 12.58
C ALA A 287 3.19 -21.03 13.96
N LEU A 288 2.03 -20.59 14.43
CA LEU A 288 1.42 -21.09 15.68
C LEU A 288 1.07 -22.58 15.60
N ASP A 289 0.49 -23.01 14.49
CA ASP A 289 0.12 -24.42 14.31
C ASP A 289 1.35 -25.32 14.22
N ALA A 290 2.40 -24.85 13.52
CA ALA A 290 3.67 -25.57 13.49
C ALA A 290 4.34 -25.65 14.86
N ALA A 291 4.35 -24.53 15.62
CA ALA A 291 4.89 -24.52 16.99
C ALA A 291 4.16 -25.51 17.90
N ARG A 292 2.82 -25.58 17.81
CA ARG A 292 2.04 -26.57 18.56
C ARG A 292 2.38 -28.00 18.18
N SER A 293 2.58 -28.27 16.91
CA SER A 293 3.00 -29.57 16.42
C SER A 293 4.38 -29.96 16.96
N ASP A 294 5.24 -28.97 17.22
CA ASP A 294 6.55 -29.15 17.83
C ASP A 294 6.50 -29.16 19.37
N GLY A 295 5.30 -29.19 19.98
CA GLY A 295 5.10 -29.22 21.44
C GLY A 295 5.28 -27.87 22.14
N LEU A 296 5.34 -26.76 21.40
CA LEU A 296 5.50 -25.41 21.93
C LEU A 296 4.13 -24.73 22.09
N SER A 297 3.93 -24.02 23.19
CA SER A 297 2.66 -23.33 23.49
C SER A 297 2.59 -21.91 22.93
N GLN A 298 3.71 -21.32 22.58
CA GLN A 298 3.83 -19.90 22.20
C GLN A 298 4.85 -19.70 21.09
N ILE A 299 4.68 -18.59 20.35
CA ILE A 299 5.67 -18.02 19.44
C ILE A 299 6.03 -16.61 19.90
N ALA A 300 7.10 -16.04 19.32
CA ALA A 300 7.48 -14.64 19.48
C ALA A 300 7.12 -13.87 18.21
N LEU A 301 6.44 -12.74 18.33
CA LEU A 301 6.06 -11.86 17.23
C LEU A 301 6.72 -10.50 17.39
N ALA A 302 7.21 -9.90 16.29
CA ALA A 302 7.67 -8.52 16.29
C ALA A 302 6.95 -7.73 15.19
N ALA A 303 6.41 -6.55 15.54
CA ALA A 303 5.63 -5.71 14.64
C ALA A 303 5.74 -4.22 14.99
N LEU A 304 5.20 -3.36 14.13
CA LEU A 304 5.11 -1.92 14.37
C LEU A 304 4.17 -1.62 15.54
N PRO A 305 4.35 -0.49 16.26
CA PRO A 305 3.56 -0.16 17.45
C PRO A 305 2.05 -0.27 17.26
N GLU A 306 1.49 0.35 16.22
CA GLU A 306 0.06 0.31 15.93
C GLU A 306 -0.42 -1.11 15.59
N GLN A 307 0.39 -1.93 14.91
CA GLN A 307 0.08 -3.33 14.61
C GLN A 307 -0.02 -4.17 15.89
N VAL A 308 0.87 -3.91 16.85
CA VAL A 308 0.85 -4.55 18.16
C VAL A 308 -0.44 -4.22 18.89
N GLU A 309 -0.81 -2.94 18.96
CA GLU A 309 -1.96 -2.48 19.72
C GLU A 309 -3.29 -2.84 19.06
N ALA A 310 -3.43 -2.56 17.77
CA ALA A 310 -4.70 -2.74 17.07
C ALA A 310 -5.03 -4.21 16.75
N VAL A 311 -4.01 -5.07 16.59
CA VAL A 311 -4.21 -6.43 16.08
C VAL A 311 -3.62 -7.50 16.99
N LEU A 312 -2.29 -7.45 17.22
CA LEU A 312 -1.59 -8.61 17.76
C LEU A 312 -1.82 -8.84 19.25
N ASN A 313 -1.99 -7.77 20.04
CA ASN A 313 -2.25 -7.90 21.47
C ASN A 313 -3.55 -8.68 21.69
N ARG A 314 -4.66 -8.23 21.12
CA ARG A 314 -5.96 -8.87 21.28
C ARG A 314 -6.02 -10.29 20.73
N ARG A 315 -5.41 -10.50 19.56
CA ARG A 315 -5.51 -11.76 18.84
C ARG A 315 -4.59 -12.85 19.38
N TYR A 316 -3.41 -12.49 19.81
CA TYR A 316 -2.35 -13.45 20.15
C TYR A 316 -1.79 -13.32 21.56
N ARG A 317 -1.53 -12.10 22.06
CA ARG A 317 -0.94 -11.87 23.37
C ARG A 317 -1.92 -12.18 24.50
N GLU A 318 -3.12 -11.59 24.47
CA GLU A 318 -4.16 -11.79 25.50
C GLU A 318 -4.66 -13.22 25.54
N THR A 319 -4.61 -13.93 24.41
CA THR A 319 -4.95 -15.36 24.32
C THR A 319 -3.81 -16.29 24.72
N GLY A 320 -2.67 -15.78 25.16
CA GLY A 320 -1.51 -16.55 25.57
C GLY A 320 -0.76 -17.28 24.45
N LYS A 321 -1.10 -17.00 23.18
CA LYS A 321 -0.53 -17.69 22.00
C LYS A 321 0.83 -17.15 21.58
N ALA A 322 1.13 -15.89 21.90
CA ALA A 322 2.39 -15.28 21.51
C ALA A 322 2.91 -14.27 22.53
N ARG A 323 4.25 -14.13 22.57
CA ARG A 323 4.93 -12.97 23.14
C ARG A 323 5.08 -11.94 22.04
N VAL A 324 4.57 -10.72 22.24
CA VAL A 324 4.55 -9.68 21.22
C VAL A 324 5.53 -8.58 21.58
N PHE A 325 6.43 -8.26 20.65
CA PHE A 325 7.46 -7.22 20.77
C PHE A 325 7.16 -6.09 19.77
N THR A 326 7.46 -4.87 20.18
CA THR A 326 7.39 -3.71 19.30
C THR A 326 8.73 -3.45 18.63
N ILE A 327 8.74 -3.29 17.32
CA ILE A 327 9.93 -2.89 16.56
C ILE A 327 10.27 -1.45 16.94
N THR A 328 11.52 -1.23 17.37
CA THR A 328 11.98 0.09 17.80
C THR A 328 12.33 0.98 16.61
N ASP A 329 12.27 2.30 16.80
CA ASP A 329 12.70 3.28 15.79
C ASP A 329 14.18 3.10 15.39
N ALA A 330 15.01 2.64 16.31
CA ALA A 330 16.41 2.35 16.03
C ALA A 330 16.54 1.20 15.03
N ALA A 331 15.78 0.10 15.21
CA ALA A 331 15.77 -1.03 14.27
C ALA A 331 15.21 -0.62 12.90
N LEU A 332 14.18 0.23 12.87
CA LEU A 332 13.63 0.76 11.63
C LEU A 332 14.63 1.65 10.88
N ARG A 333 15.36 2.51 11.60
CA ARG A 333 16.41 3.35 10.98
C ARG A 333 17.58 2.51 10.48
N GLU A 334 17.96 1.46 11.18
CA GLU A 334 19.00 0.53 10.73
C GLU A 334 18.60 -0.18 9.43
N LEU A 335 17.32 -0.56 9.28
CA LEU A 335 16.81 -1.20 8.07
C LEU A 335 16.62 -0.22 6.90
N LEU A 336 15.99 0.93 7.17
CA LEU A 336 15.47 1.85 6.14
C LEU A 336 16.35 3.09 5.90
N GLY A 337 17.35 3.33 6.74
CA GLY A 337 18.14 4.57 6.77
C GLY A 337 17.36 5.75 7.39
N SER A 338 16.10 5.90 7.08
CA SER A 338 15.21 6.94 7.62
C SER A 338 13.81 6.40 7.81
N THR A 339 13.09 6.87 8.83
CA THR A 339 11.65 6.58 9.03
C THR A 339 10.74 7.68 8.51
N ALA A 340 11.31 8.82 8.07
CA ALA A 340 10.54 9.91 7.50
C ALA A 340 9.86 9.51 6.18
N PRO A 341 8.69 10.05 5.85
CA PRO A 341 8.07 9.86 4.54
C PRO A 341 9.01 10.24 3.41
N TYR A 342 8.81 9.61 2.26
CA TYR A 342 9.55 9.92 1.05
C TYR A 342 9.37 11.39 0.67
N THR A 343 10.48 12.03 0.33
CA THR A 343 10.51 13.37 -0.22
C THR A 343 11.25 13.31 -1.56
N PRO A 344 10.64 13.72 -2.68
CA PRO A 344 11.31 13.76 -3.95
C PRO A 344 12.45 14.79 -3.91
N PRO A 345 13.45 14.68 -4.78
CA PRO A 345 14.53 15.65 -4.89
C PRO A 345 14.00 17.04 -5.28
N ASP A 346 14.66 18.09 -4.84
CA ASP A 346 14.25 19.47 -5.11
C ASP A 346 14.40 19.88 -6.57
N LEU A 347 15.24 19.21 -7.33
CA LEU A 347 15.53 19.47 -8.74
C LEU A 347 14.98 18.36 -9.64
N PRO A 348 14.62 18.66 -10.90
CA PRO A 348 14.64 19.98 -11.54
C PRO A 348 13.48 20.87 -11.18
N PHE A 349 13.61 22.18 -11.43
CA PHE A 349 12.51 23.13 -11.39
C PHE A 349 11.82 23.24 -12.75
N TYR A 350 10.59 23.76 -12.73
CA TYR A 350 9.75 23.90 -13.93
C TYR A 350 9.13 25.31 -13.98
N THR A 351 8.86 25.79 -15.20
CA THR A 351 8.09 27.03 -15.38
C THR A 351 6.63 26.80 -15.03
N SER A 352 5.86 27.89 -14.85
CA SER A 352 4.39 27.83 -14.72
C SER A 352 3.70 27.25 -15.95
N GLU A 353 4.40 27.06 -17.05
CA GLU A 353 3.93 26.43 -18.28
C GLU A 353 4.34 24.96 -18.37
N GLY A 354 5.15 24.47 -17.44
CA GLY A 354 5.58 23.07 -17.32
C GLY A 354 6.90 22.72 -18.01
N SER A 355 7.60 23.68 -18.60
CA SER A 355 8.92 23.44 -19.21
C SER A 355 9.99 23.32 -18.12
N VAL A 356 10.95 22.39 -18.31
CA VAL A 356 12.10 22.24 -17.41
C VAL A 356 12.95 23.51 -17.43
N LEU A 357 13.37 23.95 -16.26
CA LEU A 357 14.33 25.04 -16.10
C LEU A 357 15.72 24.44 -15.90
N ASP A 358 16.64 24.73 -16.82
CA ASP A 358 18.07 24.54 -16.62
C ASP A 358 18.56 25.57 -15.62
N VAL A 359 18.42 25.29 -14.34
CA VAL A 359 19.00 26.11 -13.29
C VAL A 359 20.44 25.67 -13.12
N PRO A 360 21.43 26.52 -13.44
CA PRO A 360 22.82 26.20 -13.15
C PRO A 360 22.98 25.91 -11.66
N PRO A 361 23.83 24.95 -11.26
CA PRO A 361 24.04 24.67 -9.86
C PRO A 361 24.41 25.96 -9.14
N LEU A 362 23.62 26.36 -8.13
CA LEU A 362 23.96 27.44 -7.24
C LEU A 362 25.37 27.14 -6.72
N LYS A 363 26.35 27.98 -7.06
CA LYS A 363 27.66 27.87 -6.44
C LYS A 363 27.44 28.00 -4.94
N ALA A 364 27.78 26.93 -4.21
CA ALA A 364 27.79 26.99 -2.75
C ALA A 364 28.60 28.21 -2.31
N PRO A 365 28.13 28.99 -1.31
CA PRO A 365 28.81 30.13 -0.80
C PRO A 365 30.19 29.80 -0.25
#